data_10da0e3dc40b000d38f1924d6ef0289c
#
_entry.id   10da0e3dc40b000d38f1924d6ef0289c
#
_cell.length_a   1.000
_cell.length_b   1.000
_cell.length_c   1.000
_cell.angle_alpha   90.00
_cell.angle_beta   90.00
_cell.angle_gamma   90.00
#
_symmetry.space_group_name_H-M   'P 1'
#
loop_
_entity.id
_entity.type
_entity.pdbx_description
1 polymer ?
#
loop_
_entity_poly.entity_id
_entity_poly.type
_entity_poly.pdbx_seq_one_letter_code
_entity_poly.pdbx_strand_id
1 'polypeptide(L)'
;WKDSGMPLVVIVHGLSGCSSSQYVVGLQKALELRGWASVAMNCRGATGEANDLPRAYHAGAHDDLAQVMTLVAERYAGVPLSLVGYSLGGAMTLNYLATMPLPAHLFAATAVSVPLDLASCADRLDQGLSQIYRKHLLDNLMKAWQRKVLKLHSLGLEADAERIEHLLALGPFNSFRAFDDAVVAPLHGFHSAEDYYARCSPLQNLARIHCPTMIIQAADDPFLTPKCFPEASTLSSSLYLDVSPQGGHVGFVAAGEHWREPTYFLEQRIPQFLDSQVPESVRRAEMVKRLPPAYQSSLA
;
A
#
# COMPACT_ATOMS: atom_id res chain seq x y z
N TRP A 1 12.36 -17.48 13.74
CA TRP A 1 12.57 -16.16 13.18
C TRP A 1 12.44 -15.04 14.25
N LYS A 2 11.41 -15.03 15.09
CA LYS A 2 11.17 -13.97 16.11
C LYS A 2 12.42 -13.68 16.98
N ASP A 3 13.15 -14.71 17.32
CA ASP A 3 14.36 -14.61 18.16
C ASP A 3 15.62 -14.27 17.35
N SER A 4 15.53 -14.19 16.03
CA SER A 4 16.67 -13.83 15.17
C SER A 4 17.05 -12.35 15.27
N GLY A 5 16.11 -11.48 15.63
CA GLY A 5 16.27 -10.03 15.58
C GLY A 5 16.11 -9.43 14.18
N MET A 6 15.77 -10.24 13.19
CA MET A 6 15.56 -9.82 11.80
C MET A 6 14.28 -8.99 11.66
N PRO A 7 14.28 -8.00 10.75
CA PRO A 7 13.11 -7.16 10.54
C PRO A 7 11.86 -7.91 10.09
N LEU A 8 10.70 -7.31 10.39
CA LEU A 8 9.39 -7.70 9.89
C LEU A 8 8.83 -6.61 8.98
N VAL A 9 8.40 -6.99 7.79
CA VAL A 9 7.80 -6.08 6.80
C VAL A 9 6.30 -6.29 6.74
N VAL A 10 5.52 -5.23 6.98
CA VAL A 10 4.08 -5.22 6.72
C VAL A 10 3.85 -4.77 5.28
N ILE A 11 3.04 -5.51 4.52
CA ILE A 11 2.79 -5.24 3.10
C ILE A 11 1.31 -4.94 2.89
N VAL A 12 1.00 -3.82 2.21
CA VAL A 12 -0.35 -3.36 1.90
C VAL A 12 -0.55 -3.37 0.38
N HIS A 13 -1.51 -4.15 -0.09
CA HIS A 13 -1.80 -4.28 -1.52
C HIS A 13 -2.55 -3.08 -2.10
N GLY A 14 -2.58 -2.97 -3.43
CA GLY A 14 -3.32 -1.96 -4.17
C GLY A 14 -4.81 -2.28 -4.34
N LEU A 15 -5.51 -1.42 -5.09
CA LEU A 15 -6.93 -1.60 -5.41
C LEU A 15 -7.16 -2.93 -6.14
N SER A 16 -8.18 -3.67 -5.73
CA SER A 16 -8.52 -5.01 -6.23
C SER A 16 -7.42 -6.08 -6.05
N GLY A 17 -6.37 -5.78 -5.28
CA GLY A 17 -5.35 -6.75 -4.88
C GLY A 17 -5.70 -7.49 -3.59
N CYS A 18 -4.80 -8.39 -3.19
CA CYS A 18 -4.86 -9.12 -1.91
C CYS A 18 -3.47 -9.64 -1.54
N SER A 19 -3.35 -10.32 -0.41
CA SER A 19 -2.10 -10.95 0.04
C SER A 19 -1.53 -11.98 -0.95
N SER A 20 -2.33 -12.52 -1.87
CA SER A 20 -1.91 -13.47 -2.90
C SER A 20 -1.54 -12.80 -4.23
N SER A 21 -1.59 -11.46 -4.33
CA SER A 21 -1.17 -10.73 -5.53
C SER A 21 0.30 -11.01 -5.84
N GLN A 22 0.65 -11.16 -7.13
CA GLN A 22 2.00 -11.57 -7.57
C GLN A 22 3.10 -10.68 -7.00
N TYR A 23 2.92 -9.35 -7.01
CA TYR A 23 3.89 -8.41 -6.46
C TYR A 23 4.03 -8.49 -4.93
N VAL A 24 2.97 -8.90 -4.21
CA VAL A 24 3.04 -9.16 -2.77
C VAL A 24 3.84 -10.42 -2.50
N VAL A 25 3.48 -11.52 -3.16
CA VAL A 25 4.16 -12.81 -3.01
C VAL A 25 5.61 -12.74 -3.46
N GLY A 26 5.90 -12.01 -4.55
CA GLY A 26 7.26 -11.79 -5.05
C GLY A 26 8.12 -11.07 -4.01
N LEU A 27 7.63 -9.96 -3.45
CA LEU A 27 8.33 -9.26 -2.37
C LEU A 27 8.53 -10.16 -1.13
N GLN A 28 7.50 -10.93 -0.72
CA GLN A 28 7.63 -11.85 0.42
C GLN A 28 8.77 -12.85 0.22
N LYS A 29 8.88 -13.44 -0.98
CA LYS A 29 9.99 -14.35 -1.33
C LYS A 29 11.34 -13.64 -1.30
N ALA A 30 11.42 -12.42 -1.83
CA ALA A 30 12.65 -11.64 -1.83
C ALA A 30 13.13 -11.28 -0.41
N LEU A 31 12.19 -11.03 0.51
CA LEU A 31 12.46 -10.79 1.93
C LEU A 31 12.88 -12.08 2.65
N GLU A 32 12.20 -13.18 2.38
CA GLU A 32 12.52 -14.51 2.96
C GLU A 32 13.95 -14.93 2.61
N LEU A 33 14.41 -14.72 1.38
CA LEU A 33 15.79 -14.99 0.95
C LEU A 33 16.84 -14.17 1.74
N ARG A 34 16.43 -13.06 2.36
CA ARG A 34 17.26 -12.26 3.27
C ARG A 34 17.08 -12.63 4.74
N GLY A 35 16.28 -13.64 5.05
CA GLY A 35 15.93 -14.03 6.41
C GLY A 35 14.95 -13.11 7.12
N TRP A 36 14.31 -12.19 6.39
CA TRP A 36 13.30 -11.28 6.94
C TRP A 36 11.92 -11.92 6.91
N ALA A 37 11.10 -11.58 7.88
CA ALA A 37 9.68 -11.98 7.85
C ALA A 37 8.82 -10.91 7.19
N SER A 38 7.64 -11.32 6.76
CA SER A 38 6.63 -10.40 6.24
C SER A 38 5.22 -10.81 6.62
N VAL A 39 4.35 -9.81 6.75
CA VAL A 39 2.92 -9.95 6.96
C VAL A 39 2.21 -9.15 5.87
N ALA A 40 1.41 -9.81 5.04
CA ALA A 40 0.58 -9.15 4.04
C ALA A 40 -0.82 -8.89 4.61
N MET A 41 -1.19 -7.60 4.72
CA MET A 41 -2.51 -7.17 5.13
C MET A 41 -3.50 -7.39 3.97
N ASN A 42 -4.67 -7.96 4.28
CA ASN A 42 -5.82 -7.89 3.39
C ASN A 42 -6.74 -6.74 3.82
N CYS A 43 -6.97 -5.79 2.93
CA CYS A 43 -7.92 -4.73 3.17
C CYS A 43 -9.36 -5.26 3.23
N ARG A 44 -10.28 -4.50 3.81
CA ARG A 44 -11.69 -4.92 3.99
C ARG A 44 -12.34 -5.37 2.68
N GLY A 45 -12.73 -6.63 2.60
CA GLY A 45 -13.39 -7.21 1.43
C GLY A 45 -12.46 -7.57 0.27
N ALA A 46 -11.14 -7.50 0.43
CA ALA A 46 -10.16 -7.74 -0.64
C ALA A 46 -9.96 -9.23 -0.97
N THR A 47 -10.30 -10.15 -0.07
CA THR A 47 -10.09 -11.60 -0.24
C THR A 47 -11.18 -12.32 -1.05
N GLY A 48 -12.14 -11.56 -1.58
CA GLY A 48 -13.34 -12.14 -2.19
C GLY A 48 -14.49 -12.38 -1.21
N GLU A 49 -14.20 -12.40 0.10
CA GLU A 49 -15.20 -12.39 1.16
C GLU A 49 -15.45 -10.94 1.61
N ALA A 50 -16.72 -10.55 1.64
CA ALA A 50 -17.09 -9.23 2.14
C ALA A 50 -16.96 -9.19 3.67
N ASN A 51 -16.45 -8.07 4.20
CA ASN A 51 -16.49 -7.79 5.64
C ASN A 51 -17.92 -7.47 6.10
N ASP A 52 -18.16 -7.57 7.41
CA ASP A 52 -19.49 -7.43 8.03
C ASP A 52 -19.98 -5.98 8.17
N LEU A 53 -19.16 -4.99 7.84
CA LEU A 53 -19.51 -3.58 7.94
C LEU A 53 -19.94 -3.01 6.58
N PRO A 54 -20.82 -2.00 6.55
CA PRO A 54 -21.29 -1.35 5.31
C PRO A 54 -20.23 -0.44 4.68
N ARG A 55 -18.97 -0.61 5.01
CA ARG A 55 -17.82 0.14 4.44
C ARG A 55 -16.78 -0.79 3.83
N ALA A 56 -15.99 -0.27 2.91
CA ALA A 56 -14.86 -0.94 2.27
C ALA A 56 -13.58 -0.14 2.50
N TYR A 57 -12.46 -0.60 1.94
CA TYR A 57 -11.22 0.17 1.95
C TYR A 57 -11.20 1.21 0.84
N HIS A 58 -10.49 2.30 1.10
CA HIS A 58 -10.25 3.41 0.16
C HIS A 58 -8.89 4.06 0.48
N ALA A 59 -8.43 5.04 -0.30
CA ALA A 59 -7.10 5.65 -0.13
C ALA A 59 -6.89 6.30 1.26
N GLY A 60 -7.95 6.69 1.93
CA GLY A 60 -7.94 7.24 3.27
C GLY A 60 -8.16 6.23 4.40
N ALA A 61 -8.24 4.91 4.13
CA ALA A 61 -8.47 3.89 5.16
C ALA A 61 -7.18 3.55 5.94
N HIS A 62 -6.39 4.56 6.27
CA HIS A 62 -5.16 4.43 7.06
C HIS A 62 -5.42 4.18 8.56
N ASP A 63 -6.65 4.37 9.04
CA ASP A 63 -7.10 3.94 10.36
C ASP A 63 -7.08 2.40 10.51
N ASP A 64 -7.50 1.67 9.47
CA ASP A 64 -7.39 0.21 9.44
C ASP A 64 -5.93 -0.24 9.45
N LEU A 65 -5.07 0.45 8.68
CA LEU A 65 -3.63 0.17 8.68
C LEU A 65 -3.01 0.46 10.05
N ALA A 66 -3.42 1.55 10.73
CA ALA A 66 -2.94 1.88 12.06
C ALA A 66 -3.26 0.77 13.08
N GLN A 67 -4.46 0.19 13.02
CA GLN A 67 -4.84 -0.95 13.86
C GLN A 67 -3.95 -2.17 13.59
N VAL A 68 -3.71 -2.50 12.32
CA VAL A 68 -2.83 -3.62 11.93
C VAL A 68 -1.41 -3.37 12.43
N MET A 69 -0.87 -2.16 12.24
CA MET A 69 0.48 -1.81 12.71
C MET A 69 0.60 -1.89 14.22
N THR A 70 -0.42 -1.48 14.97
CA THR A 70 -0.48 -1.63 16.43
C THR A 70 -0.45 -3.10 16.84
N LEU A 71 -1.33 -3.92 16.26
CA LEU A 71 -1.38 -5.37 16.54
C LEU A 71 -0.06 -6.08 16.21
N VAL A 72 0.57 -5.73 15.10
CA VAL A 72 1.87 -6.28 14.70
C VAL A 72 2.96 -5.85 15.68
N ALA A 73 2.98 -4.57 16.07
CA ALA A 73 3.97 -4.04 17.02
C ALA A 73 3.86 -4.68 18.40
N GLU A 74 2.64 -4.91 18.89
CA GLU A 74 2.39 -5.60 20.17
C GLU A 74 2.80 -7.07 20.11
N ARG A 75 2.39 -7.78 19.05
CA ARG A 75 2.68 -9.21 18.89
C ARG A 75 4.16 -9.51 18.70
N TYR A 76 4.89 -8.60 18.07
CA TYR A 76 6.31 -8.71 17.77
C TYR A 76 7.11 -7.57 18.43
N ALA A 77 6.83 -7.36 19.72
CA ALA A 77 7.47 -6.30 20.50
C ALA A 77 9.00 -6.38 20.40
N GLY A 78 9.64 -5.24 20.11
CA GLY A 78 11.09 -5.12 19.96
C GLY A 78 11.65 -5.61 18.62
N VAL A 79 10.83 -6.18 17.74
CA VAL A 79 11.25 -6.54 16.37
C VAL A 79 11.24 -5.28 15.51
N PRO A 80 12.32 -4.97 14.76
CA PRO A 80 12.33 -3.84 13.84
C PRO A 80 11.26 -4.00 12.77
N LEU A 81 10.41 -2.98 12.60
CA LEU A 81 9.32 -3.00 11.63
C LEU A 81 9.62 -2.11 10.42
N SER A 82 9.15 -2.52 9.26
CA SER A 82 9.02 -1.66 8.10
C SER A 82 7.68 -1.88 7.40
N LEU A 83 7.31 -0.93 6.53
CA LEU A 83 6.01 -0.90 5.89
C LEU A 83 6.17 -0.71 4.38
N VAL A 84 5.48 -1.51 3.57
CA VAL A 84 5.49 -1.40 2.11
C VAL A 84 4.06 -1.33 1.59
N GLY A 85 3.72 -0.28 0.84
CA GLY A 85 2.41 -0.11 0.23
C GLY A 85 2.49 0.02 -1.29
N TYR A 86 1.54 -0.61 -1.98
CA TYR A 86 1.44 -0.57 -3.45
C TYR A 86 0.20 0.19 -3.88
N SER A 87 0.33 1.10 -4.86
CA SER A 87 -0.80 1.84 -5.46
C SER A 87 -1.68 2.48 -4.38
N LEU A 88 -2.96 2.11 -4.29
CA LEU A 88 -3.87 2.55 -3.22
C LEU A 88 -3.32 2.24 -1.83
N GLY A 89 -2.70 1.07 -1.62
CA GLY A 89 -2.02 0.73 -0.38
C GLY A 89 -0.82 1.63 -0.10
N GLY A 90 -0.16 2.13 -1.13
CA GLY A 90 0.87 3.17 -1.01
C GLY A 90 0.30 4.50 -0.51
N ALA A 91 -0.88 4.91 -1.01
CA ALA A 91 -1.57 6.10 -0.52
C ALA A 91 -1.97 5.94 0.97
N MET A 92 -2.52 4.78 1.35
CA MET A 92 -2.80 4.46 2.76
C MET A 92 -1.54 4.51 3.62
N THR A 93 -0.42 3.98 3.12
CA THR A 93 0.89 3.99 3.79
C THR A 93 1.38 5.41 4.05
N LEU A 94 1.41 6.27 3.02
CA LEU A 94 1.88 7.65 3.16
C LEU A 94 0.97 8.48 4.09
N ASN A 95 -0.35 8.31 3.98
CA ASN A 95 -1.29 8.96 4.89
C ASN A 95 -1.13 8.48 6.34
N TYR A 96 -0.92 7.18 6.55
CA TYR A 96 -0.61 6.63 7.88
C TYR A 96 0.66 7.26 8.47
N LEU A 97 1.75 7.28 7.72
CA LEU A 97 3.03 7.83 8.17
C LEU A 97 2.98 9.33 8.50
N ALA A 98 2.10 10.07 7.81
CA ALA A 98 1.95 11.51 7.99
C ALA A 98 1.01 11.92 9.12
N THR A 99 0.05 11.07 9.51
CA THR A 99 -1.08 11.49 10.34
C THR A 99 -1.32 10.66 11.58
N MET A 100 -0.73 9.44 11.66
CA MET A 100 -1.00 8.52 12.77
C MET A 100 0.23 8.38 13.68
N PRO A 101 0.04 8.00 14.96
CA PRO A 101 1.15 7.58 15.83
C PRO A 101 1.85 6.35 15.25
N LEU A 102 3.17 6.41 15.18
CA LEU A 102 3.99 5.33 14.63
C LEU A 102 4.60 4.47 15.74
N PRO A 103 4.69 3.13 15.58
CA PRO A 103 5.46 2.29 16.48
C PRO A 103 6.92 2.76 16.59
N ALA A 104 7.48 2.81 17.80
CA ALA A 104 8.83 3.31 18.03
C ALA A 104 9.94 2.55 17.26
N HIS A 105 9.66 1.29 16.89
CA HIS A 105 10.60 0.43 16.15
C HIS A 105 10.26 0.32 14.66
N LEU A 106 9.37 1.18 14.13
CA LEU A 106 9.19 1.38 12.68
C LEU A 106 10.37 2.20 12.17
N PHE A 107 11.24 1.58 11.37
CA PHE A 107 12.49 2.20 10.94
C PHE A 107 12.48 2.74 9.52
N ALA A 108 11.65 2.20 8.63
CA ALA A 108 11.53 2.67 7.24
C ALA A 108 10.22 2.22 6.58
N ALA A 109 9.88 2.87 5.46
CA ALA A 109 8.76 2.48 4.62
C ALA A 109 9.07 2.64 3.13
N THR A 110 8.29 1.96 2.28
CA THR A 110 8.32 2.14 0.82
C THR A 110 6.90 2.24 0.29
N ALA A 111 6.67 3.16 -0.63
CA ALA A 111 5.39 3.34 -1.31
C ALA A 111 5.60 3.30 -2.84
N VAL A 112 4.90 2.40 -3.53
CA VAL A 112 5.14 2.09 -4.95
C VAL A 112 3.95 2.47 -5.80
N SER A 113 4.17 3.13 -6.94
CA SER A 113 3.14 3.51 -7.93
C SER A 113 1.96 4.25 -7.30
N VAL A 114 2.26 5.22 -6.44
CA VAL A 114 1.26 5.87 -5.58
C VAL A 114 0.52 6.97 -6.32
N PRO A 115 -0.81 6.97 -6.33
CA PRO A 115 -1.60 8.10 -6.80
C PRO A 115 -1.54 9.23 -5.74
N LEU A 116 -0.48 10.05 -5.80
CA LEU A 116 -0.27 11.14 -4.83
C LEU A 116 -1.35 12.22 -4.89
N ASP A 117 -1.91 12.47 -6.07
CA ASP A 117 -3.08 13.34 -6.28
C ASP A 117 -4.21 12.51 -6.87
N LEU A 118 -5.15 12.09 -6.02
CA LEU A 118 -6.24 11.17 -6.40
C LEU A 118 -7.14 11.74 -7.49
N ALA A 119 -7.44 13.04 -7.45
CA ALA A 119 -8.30 13.69 -8.42
C ALA A 119 -7.72 13.60 -9.83
N SER A 120 -6.47 13.98 -10.00
CA SER A 120 -5.82 13.94 -11.32
C SER A 120 -5.60 12.50 -11.81
N CYS A 121 -5.34 11.54 -10.91
CA CYS A 121 -5.22 10.13 -11.27
C CYS A 121 -6.57 9.54 -11.71
N ALA A 122 -7.67 9.90 -11.05
CA ALA A 122 -9.02 9.51 -11.49
C ALA A 122 -9.31 10.04 -12.90
N ASP A 123 -9.02 11.34 -13.15
CA ASP A 123 -9.20 11.95 -14.47
C ASP A 123 -8.26 11.35 -15.53
N ARG A 124 -7.05 10.93 -15.15
CA ARG A 124 -6.10 10.25 -16.05
C ARG A 124 -6.61 8.91 -16.52
N LEU A 125 -7.29 8.16 -15.65
CA LEU A 125 -7.91 6.88 -16.00
C LEU A 125 -9.04 7.00 -17.02
N ASP A 126 -9.59 8.20 -17.23
CA ASP A 126 -10.60 8.47 -18.26
C ASP A 126 -10.01 8.75 -19.65
N GLN A 127 -8.67 8.68 -19.81
CA GLN A 127 -7.98 9.06 -21.04
C GLN A 127 -7.24 7.88 -21.69
N GLY A 128 -7.30 7.84 -23.03
CA GLY A 128 -6.52 6.91 -23.86
C GLY A 128 -6.67 5.44 -23.44
N LEU A 129 -5.56 4.72 -23.43
CA LEU A 129 -5.52 3.29 -23.09
C LEU A 129 -5.81 3.02 -21.60
N SER A 130 -5.69 4.04 -20.72
CA SER A 130 -5.99 3.88 -19.29
C SER A 130 -7.46 3.54 -19.03
N GLN A 131 -8.35 3.84 -19.98
CA GLN A 131 -9.76 3.45 -19.91
C GLN A 131 -9.98 1.92 -19.81
N ILE A 132 -9.06 1.12 -20.36
CA ILE A 132 -9.13 -0.35 -20.24
C ILE A 132 -8.94 -0.76 -18.78
N TYR A 133 -7.94 -0.17 -18.11
CA TYR A 133 -7.70 -0.41 -16.68
C TYR A 133 -8.86 0.11 -15.84
N ARG A 134 -9.36 1.31 -16.13
CA ARG A 134 -10.53 1.87 -15.46
C ARG A 134 -11.72 0.91 -15.50
N LYS A 135 -12.08 0.44 -16.70
CA LYS A 135 -13.18 -0.50 -16.85
C LYS A 135 -13.00 -1.75 -16.00
N HIS A 136 -11.81 -2.37 -16.08
CA HIS A 136 -11.50 -3.57 -15.31
C HIS A 136 -11.62 -3.34 -13.80
N LEU A 137 -11.09 -2.23 -13.30
CA LEU A 137 -11.11 -1.89 -11.87
C LEU A 137 -12.53 -1.58 -11.40
N LEU A 138 -13.33 -0.81 -12.16
CA LEU A 138 -14.72 -0.52 -11.83
C LEU A 138 -15.57 -1.80 -11.83
N ASP A 139 -15.39 -2.69 -12.81
CA ASP A 139 -16.09 -3.98 -12.87
C ASP A 139 -15.77 -4.83 -11.60
N ASN A 140 -14.53 -4.82 -11.13
CA ASN A 140 -14.13 -5.53 -9.92
C ASN A 140 -14.72 -4.89 -8.66
N LEU A 141 -14.74 -3.57 -8.57
CA LEU A 141 -15.37 -2.84 -7.47
C LEU A 141 -16.88 -3.12 -7.41
N MET A 142 -17.58 -3.05 -8.54
CA MET A 142 -19.00 -3.37 -8.61
C MET A 142 -19.29 -4.78 -8.10
N LYS A 143 -18.51 -5.77 -8.54
CA LYS A 143 -18.63 -7.16 -8.05
C LYS A 143 -18.38 -7.28 -6.55
N ALA A 144 -17.40 -6.53 -6.02
CA ALA A 144 -17.08 -6.54 -4.59
C ALA A 144 -18.22 -5.95 -3.76
N TRP A 145 -18.79 -4.85 -4.21
CA TRP A 145 -19.94 -4.22 -3.56
C TRP A 145 -21.22 -5.07 -3.65
N GLN A 146 -21.48 -5.73 -4.77
CA GLN A 146 -22.58 -6.69 -4.90
C GLN A 146 -22.46 -7.86 -3.91
N ARG A 147 -21.23 -8.43 -3.76
CA ARG A 147 -20.99 -9.45 -2.72
C ARG A 147 -21.21 -8.91 -1.31
N LYS A 148 -20.87 -7.64 -1.06
CA LYS A 148 -21.11 -6.99 0.23
C LYS A 148 -22.60 -6.87 0.53
N VAL A 149 -23.41 -6.47 -0.43
CA VAL A 149 -24.87 -6.43 -0.29
C VAL A 149 -25.42 -7.81 0.13
N LEU A 150 -25.04 -8.87 -0.59
CA LEU A 150 -25.45 -10.24 -0.26
C LEU A 150 -25.02 -10.65 1.17
N LYS A 151 -23.82 -10.26 1.58
CA LYS A 151 -23.31 -10.52 2.93
C LYS A 151 -24.14 -9.79 3.99
N LEU A 152 -24.44 -8.51 3.79
CA LEU A 152 -25.24 -7.71 4.73
C LEU A 152 -26.68 -8.27 4.88
N HIS A 153 -27.32 -8.65 3.78
CA HIS A 153 -28.61 -9.35 3.84
C HIS A 153 -28.50 -10.65 4.67
N SER A 154 -27.45 -11.43 4.46
CA SER A 154 -27.25 -12.69 5.21
C SER A 154 -27.03 -12.49 6.71
N LEU A 155 -26.64 -11.27 7.11
CA LEU A 155 -26.47 -10.87 8.51
C LEU A 155 -27.69 -10.16 9.10
N GLY A 156 -28.78 -9.98 8.33
CA GLY A 156 -29.97 -9.24 8.74
C GLY A 156 -29.77 -7.72 8.82
N LEU A 157 -28.72 -7.20 8.17
CA LEU A 157 -28.40 -5.76 8.10
C LEU A 157 -29.09 -5.12 6.88
N GLU A 158 -30.42 -5.25 6.82
CA GLU A 158 -31.23 -4.89 5.65
C GLU A 158 -31.08 -3.42 5.25
N ALA A 159 -31.15 -2.50 6.22
CA ALA A 159 -31.04 -1.07 5.94
C ALA A 159 -29.70 -0.67 5.31
N ASP A 160 -28.60 -1.31 5.71
CA ASP A 160 -27.28 -1.08 5.12
C ASP A 160 -27.18 -1.69 3.73
N ALA A 161 -27.74 -2.87 3.53
CA ALA A 161 -27.79 -3.55 2.23
C ALA A 161 -28.59 -2.72 1.21
N GLU A 162 -29.83 -2.33 1.54
CA GLU A 162 -30.71 -1.51 0.70
C GLU A 162 -30.07 -0.15 0.38
N ARG A 163 -29.40 0.47 1.35
CA ARG A 163 -28.65 1.71 1.12
C ARG A 163 -27.58 1.54 0.06
N ILE A 164 -26.78 0.48 0.14
CA ILE A 164 -25.73 0.22 -0.84
C ILE A 164 -26.34 -0.12 -2.19
N GLU A 165 -27.38 -0.93 -2.27
CA GLU A 165 -28.10 -1.25 -3.50
C GLU A 165 -28.60 0.01 -4.22
N HIS A 166 -29.19 0.94 -3.46
CA HIS A 166 -29.65 2.22 -4.00
C HIS A 166 -28.49 3.02 -4.62
N LEU A 167 -27.35 3.11 -3.94
CA LEU A 167 -26.17 3.81 -4.46
C LEU A 167 -25.60 3.12 -5.71
N LEU A 168 -25.54 1.79 -5.74
CA LEU A 168 -25.08 1.04 -6.92
C LEU A 168 -26.03 1.19 -8.12
N ALA A 169 -27.32 1.37 -7.88
CA ALA A 169 -28.32 1.58 -8.93
C ALA A 169 -28.21 2.94 -9.65
N LEU A 170 -27.39 3.88 -9.11
CA LEU A 170 -27.08 5.14 -9.80
C LEU A 170 -26.14 4.93 -11.01
N GLY A 171 -25.55 3.71 -11.14
CA GLY A 171 -24.72 3.34 -12.30
C GLY A 171 -25.54 3.04 -13.57
N PRO A 172 -24.90 2.68 -14.68
CA PRO A 172 -23.48 2.26 -14.74
C PRO A 172 -22.49 3.43 -14.60
N PHE A 173 -21.37 3.19 -13.90
CA PHE A 173 -20.33 4.19 -13.70
C PHE A 173 -19.27 4.11 -14.80
N ASN A 174 -19.02 5.23 -15.47
CA ASN A 174 -18.05 5.33 -16.57
C ASN A 174 -16.75 6.05 -16.17
N SER A 175 -16.63 6.46 -14.91
CA SER A 175 -15.42 7.07 -14.35
C SER A 175 -15.28 6.72 -12.88
N PHE A 176 -14.03 6.80 -12.36
CA PHE A 176 -13.80 6.71 -10.91
C PHE A 176 -14.48 7.84 -10.16
N ARG A 177 -14.44 9.05 -10.71
CA ARG A 177 -15.07 10.21 -10.09
C ARG A 177 -16.59 10.00 -9.87
N ALA A 178 -17.30 9.49 -10.87
CA ALA A 178 -18.72 9.20 -10.74
C ALA A 178 -19.00 8.07 -9.72
N PHE A 179 -18.16 7.03 -9.71
CA PHE A 179 -18.28 5.95 -8.74
C PHE A 179 -17.95 6.43 -7.31
N ASP A 180 -16.89 7.19 -7.16
CA ASP A 180 -16.44 7.69 -5.86
C ASP A 180 -17.44 8.69 -5.27
N ASP A 181 -18.06 9.53 -6.12
CA ASP A 181 -19.10 10.46 -5.70
C ASP A 181 -20.38 9.75 -5.27
N ALA A 182 -20.81 8.77 -6.04
CA ALA A 182 -22.07 8.07 -5.79
C ALA A 182 -21.95 6.99 -4.69
N VAL A 183 -20.81 6.34 -4.54
CA VAL A 183 -20.66 5.15 -3.67
C VAL A 183 -19.66 5.39 -2.54
N VAL A 184 -18.41 5.78 -2.87
CA VAL A 184 -17.36 5.88 -1.86
C VAL A 184 -17.63 7.03 -0.90
N ALA A 185 -17.95 8.21 -1.41
CA ALA A 185 -18.15 9.40 -0.59
C ALA A 185 -19.26 9.21 0.46
N PRO A 186 -20.51 8.84 0.09
CA PRO A 186 -21.60 8.73 1.07
C PRO A 186 -21.40 7.58 2.06
N LEU A 187 -20.72 6.49 1.69
CA LEU A 187 -20.50 5.35 2.56
C LEU A 187 -19.35 5.56 3.57
N HIS A 188 -18.47 6.53 3.32
CA HIS A 188 -17.30 6.79 4.16
C HIS A 188 -17.29 8.20 4.79
N GLY A 189 -18.41 8.95 4.69
CA GLY A 189 -18.58 10.24 5.36
C GLY A 189 -17.85 11.40 4.67
N PHE A 190 -17.66 11.31 3.37
CA PHE A 190 -17.24 12.42 2.53
C PHE A 190 -18.46 13.10 1.91
N HIS A 191 -18.34 14.40 1.62
CA HIS A 191 -19.42 15.17 1.00
C HIS A 191 -19.54 14.90 -0.50
N SER A 192 -18.43 14.62 -1.16
CA SER A 192 -18.33 14.34 -2.61
C SER A 192 -17.03 13.61 -2.93
N ALA A 193 -16.84 13.20 -4.20
CA ALA A 193 -15.56 12.68 -4.67
C ALA A 193 -14.44 13.70 -4.48
N GLU A 194 -14.69 14.99 -4.70
CA GLU A 194 -13.71 16.05 -4.50
C GLU A 194 -13.27 16.15 -3.04
N ASP A 195 -14.20 16.07 -2.08
CA ASP A 195 -13.89 16.06 -0.65
C ASP A 195 -13.06 14.81 -0.28
N TYR A 196 -13.43 13.65 -0.82
CA TYR A 196 -12.66 12.42 -0.66
C TYR A 196 -11.23 12.60 -1.19
N TYR A 197 -11.08 13.09 -2.41
CA TYR A 197 -9.76 13.28 -3.03
C TYR A 197 -8.93 14.32 -2.29
N ALA A 198 -9.54 15.44 -1.92
CA ALA A 198 -8.86 16.49 -1.17
C ALA A 198 -8.34 16.02 0.19
N ARG A 199 -9.12 15.18 0.90
CA ARG A 199 -8.76 14.71 2.24
C ARG A 199 -7.83 13.50 2.23
N CYS A 200 -7.85 12.70 1.16
CA CYS A 200 -7.14 11.41 1.10
C CYS A 200 -5.95 11.39 0.14
N SER A 201 -5.70 12.45 -0.65
CA SER A 201 -4.49 12.56 -1.47
C SER A 201 -3.25 12.72 -0.60
N PRO A 202 -2.24 11.82 -0.72
CA PRO A 202 -1.04 11.91 0.11
C PRO A 202 -0.17 13.14 -0.15
N LEU A 203 -0.24 13.72 -1.36
CA LEU A 203 0.64 14.78 -1.82
C LEU A 203 0.76 15.95 -0.82
N GLN A 204 -0.37 16.38 -0.25
CA GLN A 204 -0.42 17.48 0.70
C GLN A 204 0.20 17.16 2.08
N ASN A 205 0.42 15.88 2.38
CA ASN A 205 0.90 15.41 3.67
C ASN A 205 2.37 14.98 3.65
N LEU A 206 3.03 14.96 2.47
CA LEU A 206 4.39 14.44 2.33
C LEU A 206 5.42 15.15 3.24
N ALA A 207 5.29 16.46 3.42
CA ALA A 207 6.18 17.23 4.29
C ALA A 207 6.10 16.82 5.78
N ARG A 208 5.05 16.10 6.19
CA ARG A 208 4.81 15.63 7.58
C ARG A 208 5.39 14.25 7.86
N ILE A 209 5.94 13.58 6.84
CA ILE A 209 6.52 12.24 6.99
C ILE A 209 7.96 12.39 7.50
N HIS A 210 8.23 11.84 8.67
CA HIS A 210 9.55 11.85 9.32
C HIS A 210 10.23 10.47 9.37
N CYS A 211 9.48 9.40 9.10
CA CYS A 211 10.03 8.07 8.93
C CYS A 211 10.78 7.99 7.57
N PRO A 212 12.01 7.44 7.51
CA PRO A 212 12.71 7.20 6.25
C PRO A 212 11.82 6.45 5.27
N THR A 213 11.42 7.09 4.16
CA THR A 213 10.44 6.53 3.23
C THR A 213 10.88 6.72 1.78
N MET A 214 10.89 5.63 1.01
CA MET A 214 11.13 5.68 -0.42
C MET A 214 9.80 5.62 -1.18
N ILE A 215 9.59 6.57 -2.10
CA ILE A 215 8.49 6.57 -3.06
C ILE A 215 9.08 6.12 -4.40
N ILE A 216 8.62 4.98 -4.93
CA ILE A 216 9.02 4.47 -6.23
C ILE A 216 7.90 4.72 -7.24
N GLN A 217 8.20 5.47 -8.31
CA GLN A 217 7.26 5.78 -9.40
C GLN A 217 7.87 5.38 -10.74
N ALA A 218 7.04 5.15 -11.75
CA ALA A 218 7.47 5.00 -13.14
C ALA A 218 6.94 6.16 -13.98
N ALA A 219 7.80 6.74 -14.82
CA ALA A 219 7.42 7.86 -15.68
C ALA A 219 6.38 7.46 -16.74
N ASP A 220 6.35 6.18 -17.10
CA ASP A 220 5.41 5.58 -18.06
C ASP A 220 4.15 4.97 -17.40
N ASP A 221 3.94 5.18 -16.10
CA ASP A 221 2.77 4.65 -15.38
C ASP A 221 1.47 5.24 -15.96
N PRO A 222 0.57 4.42 -16.52
CA PRO A 222 -0.65 4.90 -17.18
C PRO A 222 -1.68 5.49 -16.22
N PHE A 223 -1.49 5.34 -14.90
CA PHE A 223 -2.42 5.83 -13.87
C PHE A 223 -1.99 7.19 -13.30
N LEU A 224 -0.71 7.51 -13.43
CA LEU A 224 -0.13 8.69 -12.78
C LEU A 224 -0.14 9.92 -13.69
N THR A 225 -0.09 11.07 -13.06
CA THR A 225 0.02 12.39 -13.70
C THR A 225 1.30 13.08 -13.24
N PRO A 226 1.72 14.18 -13.88
CA PRO A 226 2.87 14.96 -13.42
C PRO A 226 2.79 15.38 -11.95
N LYS A 227 1.60 15.56 -11.38
CA LYS A 227 1.41 15.86 -9.95
C LYS A 227 1.87 14.73 -9.01
N CYS A 228 2.01 13.51 -9.52
CA CYS A 228 2.53 12.38 -8.76
C CYS A 228 4.07 12.30 -8.74
N PHE A 229 4.74 13.33 -9.29
CA PHE A 229 6.20 13.46 -9.32
C PHE A 229 6.60 14.81 -8.68
N PRO A 230 6.45 14.93 -7.34
CA PRO A 230 6.75 16.18 -6.65
C PRO A 230 8.22 16.55 -6.78
N GLU A 231 8.52 17.85 -6.79
CA GLU A 231 9.89 18.33 -6.77
C GLU A 231 10.58 17.96 -5.45
N ALA A 232 11.87 17.61 -5.50
CA ALA A 232 12.65 17.23 -4.33
C ALA A 232 12.63 18.31 -3.23
N SER A 233 12.55 19.59 -3.62
CA SER A 233 12.45 20.75 -2.71
C SER A 233 11.18 20.76 -1.86
N THR A 234 10.12 20.05 -2.27
CA THR A 234 8.83 19.97 -1.56
C THR A 234 8.73 18.76 -0.64
N LEU A 235 9.71 17.88 -0.69
CA LEU A 235 9.76 16.67 0.12
C LEU A 235 10.42 16.93 1.48
N SER A 236 10.01 16.19 2.50
CA SER A 236 10.76 16.17 3.76
C SER A 236 12.13 15.52 3.55
N SER A 237 13.10 15.81 4.42
CA SER A 237 14.44 15.19 4.39
C SER A 237 14.43 13.67 4.58
N SER A 238 13.32 13.11 5.03
CA SER A 238 13.13 11.67 5.22
C SER A 238 12.56 10.96 3.99
N LEU A 239 12.16 11.72 2.94
CA LEU A 239 11.57 11.16 1.73
C LEU A 239 12.59 11.03 0.60
N TYR A 240 12.61 9.88 -0.02
CA TYR A 240 13.43 9.53 -1.19
C TYR A 240 12.50 9.24 -2.38
N LEU A 241 12.54 10.06 -3.42
CA LEU A 241 11.78 9.81 -4.65
C LEU A 241 12.68 9.09 -5.66
N ASP A 242 12.29 7.87 -6.01
CA ASP A 242 12.95 7.02 -7.02
C ASP A 242 12.05 6.91 -8.24
N VAL A 243 12.44 7.55 -9.35
CA VAL A 243 11.65 7.58 -10.59
C VAL A 243 12.34 6.76 -11.66
N SER A 244 11.74 5.62 -11.98
CA SER A 244 12.18 4.81 -13.12
C SER A 244 11.62 5.38 -14.43
N PRO A 245 12.42 5.43 -15.53
CA PRO A 245 11.90 5.83 -16.84
C PRO A 245 10.77 4.90 -17.33
N GLN A 246 10.85 3.61 -17.00
CA GLN A 246 9.90 2.58 -17.38
C GLN A 246 9.59 1.68 -16.19
N GLY A 247 8.37 1.19 -16.11
CA GLY A 247 7.93 0.33 -15.01
C GLY A 247 6.45 -0.01 -15.08
N GLY A 248 5.67 0.83 -15.75
CA GLY A 248 4.22 0.73 -15.76
C GLY A 248 3.64 0.88 -14.35
N HIS A 249 2.44 0.39 -14.14
CA HIS A 249 1.78 0.44 -12.83
C HIS A 249 2.10 -0.84 -12.04
N VAL A 250 2.94 -0.73 -10.99
CA VAL A 250 3.35 -1.81 -10.07
C VAL A 250 4.20 -2.93 -10.73
N GLY A 251 4.27 -3.01 -12.05
CA GLY A 251 4.93 -4.12 -12.76
C GLY A 251 6.44 -4.14 -12.59
N PHE A 252 7.12 -3.08 -13.04
CA PHE A 252 8.58 -2.92 -12.98
C PHE A 252 9.35 -4.17 -13.40
N VAL A 253 8.93 -4.75 -14.54
CA VAL A 253 9.56 -5.92 -15.12
C VAL A 253 10.67 -5.49 -16.07
N ALA A 254 11.87 -6.03 -15.88
CA ALA A 254 13.02 -5.82 -16.74
C ALA A 254 13.49 -7.14 -17.37
N ALA A 255 14.27 -7.05 -18.44
CA ALA A 255 14.96 -8.20 -18.96
C ALA A 255 15.99 -8.72 -17.94
N GLY A 256 15.95 -10.00 -17.64
CA GLY A 256 16.96 -10.67 -16.83
C GLY A 256 18.23 -10.97 -17.62
N GLU A 257 19.18 -11.66 -17.00
CA GLU A 257 20.41 -12.14 -17.64
C GLU A 257 20.10 -13.07 -18.82
N HIS A 258 19.00 -13.83 -18.70
CA HIS A 258 18.45 -14.66 -19.76
C HIS A 258 17.10 -14.11 -20.22
N TRP A 259 16.88 -14.00 -21.53
CA TRP A 259 15.65 -13.41 -22.10
C TRP A 259 14.33 -14.10 -21.68
N ARG A 260 14.40 -15.30 -21.12
CA ARG A 260 13.25 -16.07 -20.60
C ARG A 260 12.99 -15.86 -19.11
N GLU A 261 13.90 -15.20 -18.40
CA GLU A 261 13.82 -15.01 -16.96
C GLU A 261 13.70 -13.51 -16.66
N PRO A 262 12.48 -12.99 -16.46
CA PRO A 262 12.31 -11.58 -16.15
C PRO A 262 12.89 -11.25 -14.78
N THR A 263 13.48 -10.07 -14.66
CA THR A 263 13.88 -9.50 -13.38
C THR A 263 12.78 -8.59 -12.88
N TYR A 264 12.38 -8.78 -11.65
CA TYR A 264 11.41 -7.92 -10.97
C TYR A 264 12.17 -6.88 -10.14
N PHE A 265 12.24 -5.66 -10.67
CA PHE A 265 13.02 -4.57 -10.08
C PHE A 265 12.62 -4.29 -8.62
N LEU A 266 11.32 -4.28 -8.32
CA LEU A 266 10.82 -3.99 -6.97
C LEU A 266 11.27 -5.00 -5.93
N GLU A 267 11.39 -6.29 -6.30
CA GLU A 267 11.87 -7.36 -5.42
C GLU A 267 13.35 -7.23 -5.03
N GLN A 268 14.09 -6.41 -5.76
CA GLN A 268 15.48 -6.06 -5.46
C GLN A 268 15.57 -4.69 -4.78
N ARG A 269 14.92 -3.68 -5.35
CA ARG A 269 15.06 -2.29 -4.95
C ARG A 269 14.45 -1.99 -3.58
N ILE A 270 13.27 -2.56 -3.29
CA ILE A 270 12.63 -2.38 -1.98
C ILE A 270 13.49 -2.95 -0.85
N PRO A 271 13.89 -4.24 -0.88
CA PRO A 271 14.74 -4.78 0.17
C PRO A 271 16.09 -4.05 0.27
N GLN A 272 16.70 -3.63 -0.84
CA GLN A 272 17.94 -2.86 -0.83
C GLN A 272 17.79 -1.54 -0.07
N PHE A 273 16.70 -0.80 -0.30
CA PHE A 273 16.44 0.43 0.44
C PHE A 273 16.21 0.12 1.94
N LEU A 274 15.33 -0.81 2.25
CA LEU A 274 15.04 -1.18 3.64
C LEU A 274 16.30 -1.64 4.38
N ASP A 275 17.16 -2.45 3.76
CA ASP A 275 18.45 -2.84 4.31
C ASP A 275 19.32 -1.63 4.66
N SER A 276 19.34 -0.60 3.80
CA SER A 276 20.13 0.62 4.05
C SER A 276 19.66 1.41 5.26
N GLN A 277 18.39 1.25 5.65
CA GLN A 277 17.74 1.95 6.76
C GLN A 277 17.73 1.14 8.07
N VAL A 278 18.11 -0.14 8.06
CA VAL A 278 18.15 -0.97 9.28
C VAL A 278 19.01 -0.29 10.35
N PRO A 279 18.51 -0.09 11.59
CA PRO A 279 19.26 0.54 12.66
C PRO A 279 20.59 -0.18 12.96
N GLU A 280 21.64 0.58 13.24
CA GLU A 280 22.98 0.01 13.49
C GLU A 280 23.00 -0.97 14.67
N SER A 281 22.18 -0.72 15.69
CA SER A 281 22.00 -1.63 16.83
C SER A 281 21.52 -3.03 16.39
N VAL A 282 20.63 -3.09 15.41
CA VAL A 282 20.10 -4.35 14.84
C VAL A 282 21.21 -5.05 14.04
N ARG A 283 21.93 -4.31 13.19
CA ARG A 283 23.05 -4.85 12.40
C ARG A 283 24.16 -5.40 13.29
N ARG A 284 24.51 -4.70 14.37
CA ARG A 284 25.52 -5.17 15.34
C ARG A 284 25.06 -6.45 16.04
N ALA A 285 23.82 -6.50 16.49
CA ALA A 285 23.27 -7.70 17.14
C ALA A 285 23.32 -8.93 16.23
N GLU A 286 23.05 -8.76 14.92
CA GLU A 286 23.18 -9.81 13.94
C GLU A 286 24.63 -10.25 13.71
N MET A 287 25.54 -9.27 13.60
CA MET A 287 26.96 -9.56 13.41
C MET A 287 27.50 -10.36 14.60
N VAL A 288 27.12 -9.99 15.83
CA VAL A 288 27.52 -10.73 17.05
C VAL A 288 26.98 -12.15 17.05
N LYS A 289 25.70 -12.35 16.67
CA LYS A 289 25.07 -13.69 16.57
C LYS A 289 25.77 -14.61 15.56
N ARG A 290 26.39 -14.05 14.52
CA ARG A 290 27.12 -14.81 13.48
C ARG A 290 28.54 -15.14 13.86
N LEU A 291 29.09 -14.52 14.93
CA LEU A 291 30.41 -14.84 15.45
C LEU A 291 30.42 -16.20 16.18
N PRO A 292 31.51 -16.92 16.14
CA PRO A 292 31.67 -18.09 16.99
C PRO A 292 31.40 -17.77 18.46
N PRO A 293 30.82 -18.69 19.27
CA PRO A 293 30.42 -18.42 20.65
C PRO A 293 31.53 -17.81 21.53
N ALA A 294 32.79 -18.16 21.27
CA ALA A 294 33.95 -17.64 21.97
C ALA A 294 34.16 -16.11 21.81
N TYR A 295 33.61 -15.50 20.79
CA TYR A 295 33.73 -14.06 20.50
C TYR A 295 32.46 -13.27 20.83
N GLN A 296 31.34 -13.94 21.10
CA GLN A 296 30.06 -13.27 21.40
C GLN A 296 30.08 -12.58 22.77
N SER A 297 30.78 -13.18 23.78
CA SER A 297 30.84 -12.68 25.15
C SER A 297 31.75 -11.46 25.34
N SER A 298 32.59 -11.13 24.37
CA SER A 298 33.54 -10.00 24.46
C SER A 298 32.96 -8.70 23.85
N LEU A 299 31.79 -8.74 23.23
CA LEU A 299 31.13 -7.61 22.53
C LEU A 299 29.72 -7.30 23.06
N ALA A 300 29.25 -8.05 24.05
CA ALA A 300 28.06 -7.79 24.83
C ALA A 300 28.38 -6.93 26.05
#